data_bff42551d479720ca769191d6f7adc4a
#
_entry.id   bff42551d479720ca769191d6f7adc4a
#
_cell.length_a   1.000
_cell.length_b   1.000
_cell.length_c   1.000
_cell.angle_alpha   90.00
_cell.angle_beta   90.00
_cell.angle_gamma   90.00
#
_symmetry.space_group_name_H-M   'P 1'
#
loop_
_entity.id
_entity.type
_entity.pdbx_description
1 polymer ?
#
loop_
_entity_poly.entity_id
_entity_poly.type
_entity_poly.pdbx_seq_one_letter_code
_entity_poly.pdbx_strand_id
1 'polypeptide(L)'
;VSSPLKRAQQTAEAFGLPVETDERFIELSYGVYEGVKHADVPSEVWNNWRKDFGYVPEGGESLAALDGRVRAACNDLIERASTSNVVVVSHVSPMKAAVAWALGVDIGISWNCHLDHASVCRIDFRDGRPVLYTFNETAQIT
;
A
#
# COMPACT_ATOMS: atom_id res chain seq x y z
N VAL A 1 -2.72 -6.23 -11.42
CA VAL A 1 -3.58 -6.32 -10.22
C VAL A 1 -3.95 -4.93 -9.76
N SER A 2 -5.17 -4.71 -9.30
CA SER A 2 -5.63 -3.40 -8.84
C SER A 2 -6.45 -3.49 -7.55
N SER A 3 -6.36 -2.46 -6.72
CA SER A 3 -7.36 -2.19 -5.69
C SER A 3 -8.77 -2.10 -6.31
N PRO A 4 -9.84 -2.47 -5.58
CA PRO A 4 -11.22 -2.37 -6.07
C PRO A 4 -11.71 -0.92 -6.24
N LEU A 5 -11.03 0.08 -5.67
CA LEU A 5 -11.48 1.46 -5.74
C LEU A 5 -11.36 2.02 -7.16
N LYS A 6 -12.41 2.69 -7.62
CA LYS A 6 -12.55 3.18 -9.00
C LYS A 6 -11.32 3.96 -9.50
N ARG A 7 -10.73 4.81 -8.67
CA ARG A 7 -9.53 5.58 -9.02
C ARG A 7 -8.31 4.71 -9.37
N ALA A 8 -8.15 3.58 -8.66
CA ALA A 8 -7.08 2.62 -8.93
C ALA A 8 -7.38 1.80 -10.20
N GLN A 9 -8.63 1.36 -10.37
CA GLN A 9 -9.08 0.64 -11.55
C GLN A 9 -8.83 1.47 -12.83
N GLN A 10 -9.25 2.72 -12.83
CA GLN A 10 -9.05 3.63 -13.97
C GLN A 10 -7.55 3.81 -14.31
N THR A 11 -6.69 3.88 -13.30
CA THR A 11 -5.24 3.94 -13.52
C THR A 11 -4.71 2.62 -14.07
N ALA A 12 -5.18 1.47 -13.55
CA ALA A 12 -4.77 0.16 -14.01
C ALA A 12 -5.19 -0.10 -15.47
N GLU A 13 -6.40 0.32 -15.86
CA GLU A 13 -6.92 0.21 -17.24
C GLU A 13 -6.06 0.94 -18.27
N ALA A 14 -5.40 2.04 -17.86
CA ALA A 14 -4.52 2.81 -18.73
C ALA A 14 -3.28 2.02 -19.22
N PHE A 15 -2.93 0.91 -18.58
CA PHE A 15 -1.87 0.01 -19.05
C PHE A 15 -2.30 -0.83 -20.25
N GLY A 16 -3.59 -0.87 -20.61
CA GLY A 16 -4.09 -1.65 -21.74
C GLY A 16 -4.00 -3.16 -21.57
N LEU A 17 -3.88 -3.64 -20.33
CA LEU A 17 -3.79 -5.05 -19.97
C LEU A 17 -5.03 -5.48 -19.18
N PRO A 18 -5.37 -6.80 -19.16
CA PRO A 18 -6.43 -7.30 -18.29
C PRO A 18 -6.14 -6.95 -16.83
N VAL A 19 -7.13 -6.38 -16.16
CA VAL A 19 -7.03 -5.96 -14.76
C VAL A 19 -7.73 -6.98 -13.87
N GLU A 20 -6.96 -7.57 -12.97
CA GLU A 20 -7.44 -8.42 -11.89
C GLU A 20 -7.61 -7.57 -10.63
N THR A 21 -8.73 -7.70 -9.94
CA THR A 21 -9.01 -6.98 -8.70
C THR A 21 -8.65 -7.82 -7.49
N ASP A 22 -7.92 -7.23 -6.53
CA ASP A 22 -7.63 -7.86 -5.24
C ASP A 22 -7.98 -6.89 -4.11
N GLU A 23 -8.99 -7.26 -3.31
CA GLU A 23 -9.50 -6.48 -2.18
C GLU A 23 -8.42 -6.18 -1.13
N ARG A 24 -7.38 -7.02 -1.05
CA ARG A 24 -6.29 -6.85 -0.10
C ARG A 24 -5.41 -5.61 -0.38
N PHE A 25 -5.55 -5.02 -1.57
CA PHE A 25 -4.88 -3.78 -1.94
C PHE A 25 -5.77 -2.52 -1.81
N ILE A 26 -6.95 -2.62 -1.18
CA ILE A 26 -7.78 -1.45 -0.88
C ILE A 26 -7.08 -0.52 0.12
N GLU A 27 -7.38 0.79 0.07
CA GLU A 27 -6.81 1.77 1.02
C GLU A 27 -7.20 1.43 2.47
N LEU A 28 -6.38 1.87 3.43
CA LEU A 28 -6.69 1.84 4.85
C LEU A 28 -8.07 2.46 5.10
N SER A 29 -8.93 1.76 5.83
CA SER A 29 -10.19 2.36 6.25
C SER A 29 -9.98 3.27 7.44
N TYR A 30 -10.31 4.54 7.26
CA TYR A 30 -10.25 5.55 8.31
C TYR A 30 -11.54 5.60 9.16
N GLY A 31 -12.56 4.78 8.84
CA GLY A 31 -13.82 4.71 9.56
C GLY A 31 -14.56 6.05 9.54
N VAL A 32 -14.95 6.54 10.72
CA VAL A 32 -15.67 7.83 10.86
C VAL A 32 -14.89 9.03 10.34
N TYR A 33 -13.58 8.87 10.04
CA TYR A 33 -12.73 9.93 9.49
C TYR A 33 -12.59 9.87 7.96
N GLU A 34 -13.32 8.97 7.27
CA GLU A 34 -13.34 8.94 5.81
C GLU A 34 -13.79 10.29 5.23
N GLY A 35 -13.02 10.84 4.28
CA GLY A 35 -13.29 12.14 3.66
C GLY A 35 -12.98 13.36 4.54
N VAL A 36 -12.56 13.17 5.78
CA VAL A 36 -12.09 14.27 6.64
C VAL A 36 -10.68 14.67 6.21
N LYS A 37 -10.41 15.98 6.12
CA LYS A 37 -9.04 16.44 5.82
C LYS A 37 -8.09 15.97 6.91
N HIS A 38 -6.92 15.50 6.51
CA HIS A 38 -5.90 14.97 7.41
C HIS A 38 -5.57 15.93 8.59
N ALA A 39 -5.58 17.23 8.33
CA ALA A 39 -5.34 18.26 9.37
C ALA A 39 -6.51 18.40 10.37
N ASP A 40 -7.72 17.97 10.01
CA ASP A 40 -8.92 18.09 10.83
C ASP A 40 -9.19 16.81 11.65
N VAL A 41 -8.46 15.72 11.38
CA VAL A 41 -8.51 14.50 12.21
C VAL A 41 -7.79 14.77 13.53
N PRO A 42 -8.39 14.45 14.69
CA PRO A 42 -7.76 14.67 15.98
C PRO A 42 -6.36 14.06 16.08
N SER A 43 -5.41 14.83 16.58
CA SER A 43 -4.02 14.38 16.71
C SER A 43 -3.86 13.12 17.58
N GLU A 44 -4.80 12.88 18.50
CA GLU A 44 -4.86 11.69 19.34
C GLU A 44 -5.05 10.41 18.50
N VAL A 45 -5.86 10.46 17.43
CA VAL A 45 -6.08 9.33 16.52
C VAL A 45 -4.76 8.92 15.85
N TRP A 46 -4.02 9.90 15.33
CA TRP A 46 -2.69 9.66 14.74
C TRP A 46 -1.69 9.14 15.75
N ASN A 47 -1.71 9.67 16.97
CA ASN A 47 -0.83 9.24 18.04
C ASN A 47 -1.15 7.80 18.49
N ASN A 48 -2.42 7.41 18.53
CA ASN A 48 -2.83 6.05 18.84
C ASN A 48 -2.34 5.07 17.78
N TRP A 49 -2.51 5.36 16.49
CA TRP A 49 -1.96 4.51 15.42
C TRP A 49 -0.43 4.40 15.44
N ARG A 50 0.29 5.47 15.85
CA ARG A 50 1.75 5.42 15.96
C ARG A 50 2.23 4.56 17.13
N LYS A 51 1.48 4.55 18.22
CA LYS A 51 1.85 3.83 19.45
C LYS A 51 1.38 2.37 19.47
N ASP A 52 0.25 2.12 18.83
CA ASP A 52 -0.39 0.81 18.80
C ASP A 52 -0.90 0.51 17.38
N PHE A 53 -0.22 -0.40 16.70
CA PHE A 53 -0.62 -0.81 15.34
C PHE A 53 -1.93 -1.61 15.33
N GLY A 54 -2.37 -2.12 16.49
CA GLY A 54 -3.68 -2.77 16.68
C GLY A 54 -4.83 -1.80 16.92
N TYR A 55 -4.55 -0.50 17.12
CA TYR A 55 -5.59 0.50 17.31
C TYR A 55 -6.51 0.58 16.10
N VAL A 56 -7.82 0.57 16.33
CA VAL A 56 -8.88 0.66 15.31
C VAL A 56 -9.73 1.91 15.60
N PRO A 57 -9.78 2.90 14.71
CA PRO A 57 -10.76 3.98 14.84
C PRO A 57 -12.16 3.43 14.61
N GLU A 58 -13.18 4.10 15.11
CA GLU A 58 -14.58 3.67 14.98
C GLU A 58 -14.93 3.42 13.50
N GLY A 59 -15.37 2.19 13.19
CA GLY A 59 -15.71 1.77 11.83
C GLY A 59 -14.52 1.64 10.86
N GLY A 60 -13.29 1.76 11.34
CA GLY A 60 -12.08 1.72 10.53
C GLY A 60 -11.30 0.42 10.60
N GLU A 61 -10.03 0.48 10.23
CA GLU A 61 -9.08 -0.64 10.18
C GLU A 61 -7.82 -0.31 10.98
N SER A 62 -7.19 -1.31 11.59
CA SER A 62 -5.89 -1.15 12.22
C SER A 62 -4.74 -1.24 11.21
N LEU A 63 -3.60 -0.63 11.54
CA LEU A 63 -2.38 -0.79 10.72
C LEU A 63 -1.90 -2.25 10.70
N ALA A 64 -2.10 -2.99 11.78
CA ALA A 64 -1.75 -4.42 11.82
C ALA A 64 -2.61 -5.25 10.85
N ALA A 65 -3.91 -4.97 10.74
CA ALA A 65 -4.79 -5.64 9.79
C ALA A 65 -4.43 -5.31 8.34
N LEU A 66 -4.18 -4.02 8.05
CA LEU A 66 -3.66 -3.57 6.76
C LEU A 66 -2.37 -4.31 6.38
N ASP A 67 -1.38 -4.32 7.27
CA ASP A 67 -0.09 -4.97 7.04
C ASP A 67 -0.27 -6.46 6.75
N GLY A 68 -1.09 -7.14 7.55
CA GLY A 68 -1.36 -8.57 7.38
C GLY A 68 -1.97 -8.92 6.02
N ARG A 69 -3.00 -8.17 5.58
CA ARG A 69 -3.64 -8.44 4.27
C ARG A 69 -2.73 -8.12 3.10
N VAL A 70 -1.95 -7.05 3.18
CA VAL A 70 -1.02 -6.68 2.09
C VAL A 70 0.14 -7.65 1.99
N ARG A 71 0.73 -8.08 3.12
CA ARG A 71 1.78 -9.12 3.14
C ARG A 71 1.30 -10.42 2.52
N ALA A 72 0.08 -10.85 2.86
CA ALA A 72 -0.50 -12.04 2.25
C ALA A 72 -0.65 -11.89 0.72
N ALA A 73 -1.17 -10.74 0.27
CA ALA A 73 -1.28 -10.46 -1.17
C ALA A 73 0.08 -10.43 -1.88
N CYS A 74 1.09 -9.79 -1.29
CA CYS A 74 2.43 -9.75 -1.84
C CYS A 74 3.06 -11.15 -1.94
N ASN A 75 2.89 -11.99 -0.91
CA ASN A 75 3.39 -13.37 -0.93
C ASN A 75 2.75 -14.20 -2.06
N ASP A 76 1.44 -14.05 -2.29
CA ASP A 76 0.73 -14.77 -3.37
C ASP A 76 1.20 -14.34 -4.77
N LEU A 77 1.73 -13.11 -4.90
CA LEU A 77 2.24 -12.61 -6.17
C LEU A 77 3.68 -13.05 -6.49
N ILE A 78 4.42 -13.63 -5.55
CA ILE A 78 5.85 -13.99 -5.73
C ILE A 78 6.04 -14.94 -6.91
N GLU A 79 5.27 -16.02 -6.98
CA GLU A 79 5.41 -17.00 -8.04
C GLU A 79 5.17 -16.37 -9.42
N ARG A 80 4.12 -15.56 -9.56
CA ARG A 80 3.81 -14.84 -10.78
C ARG A 80 4.89 -13.82 -11.14
N ALA A 81 5.41 -13.09 -10.13
CA ALA A 81 6.46 -12.11 -10.32
C ALA A 81 7.82 -12.72 -10.69
N SER A 82 8.04 -14.02 -10.41
CA SER A 82 9.27 -14.73 -10.81
C SER A 82 9.37 -14.99 -12.31
N THR A 83 8.25 -15.00 -13.03
CA THR A 83 8.19 -15.30 -14.47
C THR A 83 7.71 -14.13 -15.32
N SER A 84 7.13 -13.10 -14.72
CA SER A 84 6.59 -11.93 -15.43
C SER A 84 6.61 -10.69 -14.56
N ASN A 85 6.57 -9.50 -15.18
CA ASN A 85 6.36 -8.27 -14.43
C ASN A 85 4.91 -8.18 -13.96
N VAL A 86 4.71 -7.92 -12.67
CA VAL A 86 3.39 -7.67 -12.08
C VAL A 86 3.28 -6.21 -11.70
N VAL A 87 2.29 -5.51 -12.23
CA VAL A 87 1.95 -4.14 -11.84
C VAL A 87 0.81 -4.21 -10.82
N VAL A 88 1.02 -3.60 -9.66
CA VAL A 88 0.00 -3.44 -8.61
C VAL A 88 -0.38 -1.97 -8.52
N VAL A 89 -1.65 -1.64 -8.77
CA VAL A 89 -2.18 -0.28 -8.64
C VAL A 89 -2.99 -0.19 -7.36
N SER A 90 -2.53 0.65 -6.44
CA SER A 90 -3.09 0.71 -5.10
C SER A 90 -3.05 2.14 -4.53
N HIS A 91 -2.89 2.29 -3.24
CA HIS A 91 -2.98 3.53 -2.49
C HIS A 91 -1.78 3.66 -1.54
N VAL A 92 -1.67 4.82 -0.90
CA VAL A 92 -0.50 5.16 -0.08
C VAL A 92 -0.26 4.15 1.05
N SER A 93 -1.29 3.80 1.83
CA SER A 93 -1.09 2.94 3.00
C SER A 93 -0.76 1.49 2.60
N PRO A 94 -1.46 0.83 1.66
CA PRO A 94 -1.05 -0.49 1.18
C PRO A 94 0.33 -0.51 0.50
N MET A 95 0.68 0.54 -0.25
CA MET A 95 2.01 0.62 -0.87
C MET A 95 3.12 0.70 0.18
N LYS A 96 2.92 1.46 1.26
CA LYS A 96 3.87 1.49 2.39
C LYS A 96 3.96 0.15 3.11
N ALA A 97 2.84 -0.59 3.24
CA ALA A 97 2.85 -1.94 3.80
C ALA A 97 3.61 -2.92 2.89
N ALA A 98 3.45 -2.83 1.56
CA ALA A 98 4.24 -3.63 0.62
C ALA A 98 5.75 -3.31 0.69
N VAL A 99 6.10 -2.06 0.90
CA VAL A 99 7.50 -1.65 1.14
C VAL A 99 8.02 -2.22 2.46
N ALA A 100 7.24 -2.15 3.54
CA ALA A 100 7.59 -2.76 4.83
C ALA A 100 7.81 -4.28 4.70
N TRP A 101 6.94 -4.96 3.93
CA TRP A 101 7.10 -6.37 3.59
C TRP A 101 8.42 -6.63 2.86
N ALA A 102 8.73 -5.85 1.82
CA ALA A 102 9.93 -6.02 1.03
C ALA A 102 11.22 -5.79 1.82
N LEU A 103 11.19 -4.88 2.79
CA LEU A 103 12.32 -4.58 3.67
C LEU A 103 12.42 -5.54 4.87
N GLY A 104 11.42 -6.39 5.10
CA GLY A 104 11.39 -7.30 6.25
C GLY A 104 11.24 -6.60 7.60
N VAL A 105 10.60 -5.40 7.62
CA VAL A 105 10.37 -4.60 8.81
C VAL A 105 8.89 -4.51 9.16
N ASP A 106 8.54 -4.00 10.33
CA ASP A 106 7.15 -3.77 10.71
C ASP A 106 6.53 -2.55 10.02
N ILE A 107 5.20 -2.43 10.08
CA ILE A 107 4.44 -1.36 9.44
C ILE A 107 4.77 0.04 9.98
N GLY A 108 5.43 0.13 11.12
CA GLY A 108 5.84 1.41 11.73
C GLY A 108 6.74 2.24 10.82
N ILE A 109 7.48 1.61 9.89
CA ILE A 109 8.26 2.33 8.88
C ILE A 109 7.39 3.29 8.05
N SER A 110 6.10 3.04 7.92
CA SER A 110 5.15 3.87 7.16
C SER A 110 5.10 5.33 7.63
N TRP A 111 5.40 5.57 8.90
CA TRP A 111 5.46 6.92 9.47
C TRP A 111 6.73 7.69 9.07
N ASN A 112 7.74 6.98 8.61
CA ASN A 112 9.05 7.52 8.23
C ASN A 112 9.26 7.54 6.70
N CYS A 113 8.27 7.11 5.94
CA CYS A 113 8.30 7.06 4.48
C CYS A 113 7.24 8.01 3.90
N HIS A 114 7.63 8.85 2.97
CA HIS A 114 6.71 9.67 2.18
C HIS A 114 6.48 9.02 0.81
N LEU A 115 5.22 8.97 0.37
CA LEU A 115 4.85 8.56 -0.98
C LEU A 115 4.01 9.65 -1.63
N ASP A 116 4.46 10.11 -2.78
CA ASP A 116 3.71 11.03 -3.64
C ASP A 116 2.60 10.31 -4.39
N HIS A 117 1.59 11.07 -4.80
CA HIS A 117 0.59 10.56 -5.73
C HIS A 117 1.24 10.25 -7.08
N ALA A 118 0.78 9.19 -7.74
CA ALA A 118 1.31 8.71 -9.01
C ALA A 118 2.81 8.35 -8.95
N SER A 119 3.34 8.04 -7.77
CA SER A 119 4.69 7.50 -7.63
C SER A 119 4.72 6.00 -7.85
N VAL A 120 5.91 5.50 -8.18
CA VAL A 120 6.19 4.08 -8.41
C VAL A 120 7.21 3.58 -7.39
N CYS A 121 6.92 2.42 -6.80
CA CYS A 121 7.90 1.63 -6.05
C CYS A 121 8.16 0.34 -6.83
N ARG A 122 9.42 -0.02 -6.99
CA ARG A 122 9.80 -1.28 -7.63
C ARG A 122 10.39 -2.23 -6.61
N ILE A 123 9.83 -3.44 -6.57
CA ILE A 123 10.32 -4.53 -5.73
C ILE A 123 10.72 -5.67 -6.67
N ASP A 124 11.99 -6.06 -6.63
CA ASP A 124 12.51 -7.22 -7.34
C ASP A 124 12.53 -8.42 -6.40
N PHE A 125 12.55 -9.63 -6.96
CA PHE A 125 12.72 -10.85 -6.18
C PHE A 125 14.07 -11.48 -6.51
N ARG A 126 14.97 -11.54 -5.53
CA ARG A 126 16.35 -12.04 -5.71
C ARG A 126 16.71 -13.02 -4.62
N ASP A 127 17.30 -14.14 -5.00
CA ASP A 127 17.78 -15.16 -4.07
C ASP A 127 16.73 -15.58 -3.03
N GLY A 128 15.44 -15.72 -3.47
CA GLY A 128 14.33 -16.14 -2.63
C GLY A 128 13.80 -15.07 -1.68
N ARG A 129 14.15 -13.80 -1.86
CA ARG A 129 13.71 -12.67 -1.01
C ARG A 129 13.31 -11.45 -1.83
N PRO A 130 12.35 -10.65 -1.35
CA PRO A 130 12.03 -9.37 -1.96
C PRO A 130 13.16 -8.36 -1.70
N VAL A 131 13.41 -7.50 -2.67
CA VAL A 131 14.39 -6.41 -2.60
C VAL A 131 13.74 -5.14 -3.12
N LEU A 132 13.64 -4.12 -2.29
CA LEU A 132 13.18 -2.79 -2.72
C LEU A 132 14.24 -2.17 -3.63
N TYR A 133 13.91 -1.98 -4.89
CA TYR A 133 14.81 -1.47 -5.91
C TYR A 133 14.70 0.04 -6.10
N THR A 134 13.46 0.57 -6.20
CA THR A 134 13.18 2.00 -6.21
C THR A 134 12.03 2.32 -5.27
N PHE A 135 12.06 3.53 -4.71
CA PHE A 135 11.05 4.02 -3.80
C PHE A 135 10.63 5.43 -4.19
N ASN A 136 9.32 5.68 -4.25
CA ASN A 136 8.73 6.99 -4.51
C ASN A 136 9.25 7.66 -5.81
N GLU A 137 9.42 6.87 -6.86
CA GLU A 137 9.85 7.38 -8.16
C GLU A 137 8.67 8.09 -8.84
N THR A 138 8.83 9.37 -9.15
CA THR A 138 7.83 10.19 -9.83
C THR A 138 8.32 10.56 -11.23
N ALA A 139 7.40 10.60 -12.22
CA ALA A 139 7.72 11.16 -13.51
C ALA A 139 7.98 12.66 -13.34
N GLN A 140 9.16 13.13 -13.74
CA GLN A 140 9.40 14.57 -13.87
C GLN A 140 8.67 15.05 -15.12
N ILE A 141 7.52 15.71 -14.90
CA ILE A 141 6.84 16.43 -15.98
C ILE A 141 7.64 17.72 -16.19
N THR A 142 8.51 17.72 -17.18
CA THR A 142 9.22 18.92 -17.66
C THR A 142 8.34 19.72 -18.61
#